data_0a38fdbd9875534f8274163ed21407a9
#
_entry.id   0a38fdbd9875534f8274163ed21407a9
#
_cell.length_a   1.000
_cell.length_b   1.000
_cell.length_c   1.000
_cell.angle_alpha   90.00
_cell.angle_beta   90.00
_cell.angle_gamma   90.00
#
_symmetry.space_group_name_H-M   'P 1'
#
loop_
_entity.id
_entity.type
_entity.pdbx_description
1 polymer ?
#
loop_
_entity_poly.entity_id
_entity_poly.type
_entity_poly.pdbx_seq_one_letter_code
_entity_poly.pdbx_strand_id
1 'polypeptide(L)'
;FLQHLGFVAMNPDRHVNAHWEYFNHLMLGDGESAEAHRRFYDEYNAVLDMPAEYYLDTVRVVFQEHLLPRGLWDVAGERVTPSAIRGTALLTIEGELDDISGQGQTRAAHALCSGIADGERAHMTVAGAGHYGAEAGV
;
A
#
# COMPACT_ATOMS: atom_id res chain seq x y z
N PHE A 1 -14.58 -0.25 10.97
CA PHE A 1 -13.91 0.16 12.22
C PHE A 1 -12.48 -0.39 12.33
N LEU A 2 -12.26 -1.71 12.23
CA LEU A 2 -10.91 -2.31 12.35
C LEU A 2 -9.93 -1.81 11.29
N GLN A 3 -10.37 -1.60 10.06
CA GLN A 3 -9.55 -1.05 8.98
C GLN A 3 -9.06 0.37 9.31
N HIS A 4 -9.97 1.25 9.72
CA HIS A 4 -9.61 2.62 10.13
C HIS A 4 -8.63 2.62 11.30
N LEU A 5 -8.88 1.77 12.29
CA LEU A 5 -7.95 1.65 13.41
C LEU A 5 -6.57 1.16 12.96
N GLY A 6 -6.52 0.21 12.03
CA GLY A 6 -5.28 -0.28 11.45
C GLY A 6 -4.50 0.81 10.72
N PHE A 7 -5.17 1.60 9.88
CA PHE A 7 -4.53 2.70 9.14
C PHE A 7 -3.96 3.77 10.07
N VAL A 8 -4.73 4.20 11.07
CA VAL A 8 -4.24 5.19 12.05
C VAL A 8 -3.08 4.62 12.89
N ALA A 9 -3.15 3.34 13.26
CA ALA A 9 -2.12 2.68 14.06
C ALA A 9 -0.78 2.49 13.33
N MET A 10 -0.78 2.51 11.98
CA MET A 10 0.45 2.40 11.19
C MET A 10 1.34 3.64 11.33
N ASN A 11 0.75 4.84 11.42
CA ASN A 11 1.49 6.09 11.60
C ASN A 11 0.66 7.12 12.37
N PRO A 12 0.46 6.95 13.70
CA PRO A 12 -0.43 7.78 14.48
C PRO A 12 0.02 9.25 14.55
N ASP A 13 1.31 9.50 14.65
CA ASP A 13 1.86 10.86 14.75
C ASP A 13 1.59 11.66 13.48
N ARG A 14 1.69 11.04 12.31
CA ARG A 14 1.37 11.68 11.03
C ARG A 14 -0.08 12.13 10.98
N HIS A 15 -1.00 11.27 11.39
CA HIS A 15 -2.43 11.62 11.40
C HIS A 15 -2.76 12.74 12.39
N VAL A 16 -2.18 12.70 13.58
CA VAL A 16 -2.34 13.78 14.57
C VAL A 16 -1.80 15.11 14.04
N ASN A 17 -0.59 15.11 13.47
CA ASN A 17 0.03 16.32 12.91
C ASN A 17 -0.78 16.85 11.71
N ALA A 18 -1.23 16.00 10.81
CA ALA A 18 -2.05 16.41 9.67
C ALA A 18 -3.37 17.08 10.10
N HIS A 19 -4.04 16.55 11.12
CA HIS A 19 -5.26 17.18 11.64
C HIS A 19 -4.98 18.49 12.37
N TRP A 20 -3.81 18.62 13.02
CA TRP A 20 -3.38 19.88 13.60
C TRP A 20 -3.09 20.94 12.54
N GLU A 21 -2.45 20.58 11.45
CA GLU A 21 -2.23 21.47 10.30
C GLU A 21 -3.56 21.88 9.66
N TYR A 22 -4.50 20.98 9.50
CA TYR A 22 -5.85 21.30 9.03
C TYR A 22 -6.53 22.36 9.92
N PHE A 23 -6.47 22.19 11.24
CA PHE A 23 -6.99 23.18 12.17
C PHE A 23 -6.32 24.55 11.97
N ASN A 24 -5.00 24.59 11.80
CA ASN A 24 -4.27 25.83 11.55
C ASN A 24 -4.69 26.50 10.23
N HIS A 25 -4.86 25.74 9.14
CA HIS A 25 -5.38 26.28 7.87
C HIS A 25 -6.76 26.93 8.02
N LEU A 26 -7.66 26.28 8.78
CA LEU A 26 -8.97 26.86 9.09
C LEU A 26 -8.88 28.16 9.88
N MET A 27 -8.01 28.22 10.89
CA MET A 27 -7.82 29.42 11.74
C MET A 27 -7.19 30.58 10.98
N LEU A 28 -6.32 30.30 9.99
CA LEU A 28 -5.65 31.32 9.18
C LEU A 28 -6.48 31.74 7.95
N GLY A 29 -7.64 31.11 7.72
CA GLY A 29 -8.47 31.39 6.56
C GLY A 29 -7.91 30.84 5.23
N ASP A 30 -6.96 29.90 5.29
CA ASP A 30 -6.41 29.21 4.13
C ASP A 30 -7.40 28.10 3.68
N GLY A 31 -8.43 28.52 2.97
CA GLY A 31 -9.51 27.65 2.53
C GLY A 31 -9.08 26.60 1.49
N GLU A 32 -8.07 26.92 0.68
CA GLU A 32 -7.58 25.99 -0.36
C GLU A 32 -6.87 24.78 0.26
N SER A 33 -5.93 25.03 1.17
CA SER A 33 -5.22 23.95 1.88
C SER A 33 -6.14 23.15 2.79
N ALA A 34 -7.10 23.81 3.46
CA ALA A 34 -8.11 23.12 4.25
C ALA A 34 -8.98 22.20 3.40
N GLU A 35 -9.41 22.63 2.22
CA GLU A 35 -10.23 21.82 1.31
C GLU A 35 -9.43 20.66 0.69
N ALA A 36 -8.15 20.86 0.38
CA ALA A 36 -7.26 19.79 -0.08
C ALA A 36 -7.11 18.71 1.00
N HIS A 37 -6.90 19.11 2.25
CA HIS A 37 -6.86 18.18 3.39
C HIS A 37 -8.16 17.40 3.55
N ARG A 38 -9.31 18.08 3.48
CA ARG A 38 -10.63 17.43 3.61
C ARG A 38 -10.83 16.39 2.52
N ARG A 39 -10.55 16.73 1.25
CA ARG A 39 -10.65 15.79 0.12
C ARG A 39 -9.77 14.56 0.30
N PHE A 40 -8.52 14.77 0.72
CA PHE A 40 -7.60 13.66 0.98
C PHE A 40 -8.15 12.71 2.06
N TYR A 41 -8.63 13.24 3.18
CA TYR A 41 -9.16 12.40 4.25
C TYR A 41 -10.53 11.80 3.95
N ASP A 42 -11.37 12.45 3.14
CA ASP A 42 -12.62 11.85 2.64
C ASP A 42 -12.31 10.58 1.80
N GLU A 43 -11.30 10.66 0.93
CA GLU A 43 -10.84 9.52 0.13
C GLU A 43 -10.13 8.45 0.98
N TYR A 44 -9.21 8.86 1.84
CA TYR A 44 -8.49 7.97 2.75
C TYR A 44 -9.42 7.15 3.67
N ASN A 45 -10.53 7.75 4.10
CA ASN A 45 -11.53 7.10 4.94
C ASN A 45 -12.59 6.31 4.15
N ALA A 46 -12.60 6.39 2.83
CA ALA A 46 -13.54 5.68 1.97
C ALA A 46 -13.16 4.20 1.82
N VAL A 47 -13.12 3.47 2.95
CA VAL A 47 -12.79 2.05 2.95
C VAL A 47 -13.95 1.20 2.44
N LEU A 48 -13.63 0.14 1.72
CA LEU A 48 -14.61 -0.82 1.22
C LEU A 48 -15.16 -1.69 2.34
N ASP A 49 -16.44 -2.04 2.24
CA ASP A 49 -17.01 -3.07 3.08
C ASP A 49 -16.38 -4.42 2.72
N MET A 50 -15.87 -5.11 3.74
CA MET A 50 -15.33 -6.45 3.58
C MET A 50 -15.69 -7.32 4.79
N PRO A 51 -15.85 -8.64 4.61
CA PRO A 51 -16.03 -9.57 5.73
C PRO A 51 -14.87 -9.49 6.71
N ALA A 52 -15.17 -9.54 8.00
CA ALA A 52 -14.14 -9.48 9.05
C ALA A 52 -13.15 -10.64 8.93
N GLU A 53 -13.61 -11.81 8.52
CA GLU A 53 -12.79 -13.00 8.30
C GLU A 53 -11.76 -12.77 7.19
N TYR A 54 -12.15 -12.14 6.09
CA TYR A 54 -11.23 -11.80 5.02
C TYR A 54 -10.14 -10.83 5.48
N TYR A 55 -10.52 -9.77 6.23
CA TYR A 55 -9.58 -8.82 6.79
C TYR A 55 -8.58 -9.49 7.74
N LEU A 56 -9.09 -10.28 8.69
CA LEU A 56 -8.25 -10.97 9.68
C LEU A 56 -7.33 -12.01 9.03
N ASP A 57 -7.83 -12.74 8.03
CA ASP A 57 -7.02 -13.72 7.29
C ASP A 57 -5.92 -13.01 6.48
N THR A 58 -6.22 -11.87 5.87
CA THR A 58 -5.22 -11.04 5.20
C THR A 58 -4.13 -10.57 6.16
N VAL A 59 -4.50 -10.06 7.35
CA VAL A 59 -3.53 -9.65 8.37
C VAL A 59 -2.64 -10.83 8.78
N ARG A 60 -3.22 -12.00 9.03
CA ARG A 60 -2.47 -13.20 9.39
C ARG A 60 -1.53 -13.65 8.27
N VAL A 61 -2.05 -13.86 7.08
CA VAL A 61 -1.33 -14.46 5.94
C VAL A 61 -0.21 -13.53 5.44
N VAL A 62 -0.51 -12.24 5.32
CA VAL A 62 0.41 -11.27 4.69
C VAL A 62 1.36 -10.66 5.71
N PHE A 63 0.83 -10.16 6.84
CA PHE A 63 1.61 -9.33 7.75
C PHE A 63 2.20 -10.08 8.95
N GLN A 64 1.60 -11.19 9.37
CA GLN A 64 2.10 -11.98 10.52
C GLN A 64 2.92 -13.19 10.09
N GLU A 65 2.37 -14.01 9.21
CA GLU A 65 2.97 -15.27 8.80
C GLU A 65 3.82 -15.17 7.54
N HIS A 66 3.62 -14.11 6.72
CA HIS A 66 4.37 -13.88 5.47
C HIS A 66 4.35 -15.11 4.53
N LEU A 67 3.18 -15.73 4.36
CA LEU A 67 3.09 -17.06 3.72
C LEU A 67 3.53 -17.05 2.26
N LEU A 68 3.23 -15.96 1.49
CA LEU A 68 3.60 -15.87 0.08
C LEU A 68 5.11 -15.89 -0.14
N PRO A 69 5.92 -15.01 0.47
CA PRO A 69 7.37 -15.03 0.29
C PRO A 69 8.03 -16.29 0.85
N ARG A 70 7.40 -16.96 1.79
CA ARG A 70 7.88 -18.24 2.34
C ARG A 70 7.49 -19.45 1.47
N GLY A 71 6.68 -19.26 0.43
CA GLY A 71 6.17 -20.34 -0.41
C GLY A 71 5.24 -21.31 0.33
N LEU A 72 4.55 -20.82 1.35
CA LEU A 72 3.67 -21.61 2.23
C LEU A 72 2.19 -21.24 2.12
N TRP A 73 1.84 -20.35 1.19
CA TRP A 73 0.44 -19.93 1.03
C TRP A 73 -0.33 -20.90 0.17
N ASP A 74 -1.37 -21.49 0.74
CA ASP A 74 -2.33 -22.34 0.06
C ASP A 74 -3.67 -21.62 -0.07
N VAL A 75 -4.28 -21.69 -1.24
CA VAL A 75 -5.63 -21.16 -1.51
C VAL A 75 -6.48 -22.28 -2.07
N ALA A 76 -7.58 -22.58 -1.41
CA ALA A 76 -8.48 -23.69 -1.78
C ALA A 76 -7.77 -25.05 -1.92
N GLY A 77 -6.72 -25.28 -1.12
CA GLY A 77 -5.93 -26.52 -1.14
C GLY A 77 -4.82 -26.56 -2.18
N GLU A 78 -4.65 -25.50 -2.97
CA GLU A 78 -3.58 -25.39 -3.96
C GLU A 78 -2.50 -24.40 -3.50
N ARG A 79 -1.21 -24.79 -3.68
CA ARG A 79 -0.08 -23.97 -3.35
C ARG A 79 0.05 -22.80 -4.33
N VAL A 80 0.09 -21.57 -3.80
CA VAL A 80 0.38 -20.38 -4.61
C VAL A 80 1.86 -20.37 -4.97
N THR A 81 2.15 -20.42 -6.28
CA THR A 81 3.52 -20.52 -6.81
C THR A 81 3.79 -19.39 -7.81
N PRO A 82 4.24 -18.21 -7.35
CA PRO A 82 4.51 -17.07 -8.24
C PRO A 82 5.56 -17.36 -9.32
N SER A 83 6.53 -18.23 -9.04
CA SER A 83 7.54 -18.67 -10.02
C SER A 83 6.98 -19.46 -11.21
N ALA A 84 5.71 -19.89 -11.14
CA ALA A 84 5.02 -20.53 -12.26
C ALA A 84 4.52 -19.51 -13.31
N ILE A 85 4.49 -18.21 -13.00
CA ILE A 85 4.09 -17.16 -13.94
C ILE A 85 5.14 -17.08 -15.06
N ARG A 86 4.67 -17.22 -16.32
CA ARG A 86 5.48 -17.16 -17.53
C ARG A 86 4.69 -16.45 -18.64
N GLY A 87 5.40 -15.85 -19.60
CA GLY A 87 4.77 -15.21 -20.75
C GLY A 87 3.96 -13.96 -20.41
N THR A 88 4.24 -13.34 -19.25
CA THR A 88 3.64 -12.09 -18.78
C THR A 88 4.74 -11.14 -18.38
N ALA A 89 4.67 -9.89 -18.82
CA ALA A 89 5.59 -8.87 -18.36
C ALA A 89 5.22 -8.41 -16.93
N LEU A 90 6.24 -8.06 -16.14
CA LEU A 90 6.08 -7.55 -14.78
C LEU A 90 6.70 -6.16 -14.67
N LEU A 91 5.87 -5.15 -14.49
CA LEU A 91 6.27 -3.82 -14.07
C LEU A 91 5.87 -3.59 -12.61
N THR A 92 6.82 -3.16 -11.79
CA THR A 92 6.53 -2.71 -10.42
C THR A 92 6.94 -1.26 -10.25
N ILE A 93 6.09 -0.49 -9.56
CA ILE A 93 6.32 0.93 -9.28
C ILE A 93 6.15 1.13 -7.78
N GLU A 94 7.06 1.87 -7.16
CA GLU A 94 6.96 2.23 -5.73
C GLU A 94 7.40 3.69 -5.52
N GLY A 95 6.86 4.34 -4.50
CA GLY A 95 7.30 5.66 -4.08
C GLY A 95 8.54 5.57 -3.18
N GLU A 96 9.50 6.48 -3.36
CA GLU A 96 10.69 6.56 -2.50
C GLU A 96 10.33 6.82 -1.03
N LEU A 97 9.28 7.62 -0.80
CA LEU A 97 8.80 8.02 0.52
C LEU A 97 7.52 7.28 0.93
N ASP A 98 7.24 6.11 0.32
CA ASP A 98 6.09 5.30 0.64
C ASP A 98 6.23 4.72 2.06
N ASP A 99 5.42 5.21 2.98
CA ASP A 99 5.36 4.80 4.38
C ASP A 99 4.25 3.78 4.69
N ILE A 100 3.48 3.39 3.67
CA ILE A 100 2.44 2.36 3.76
C ILE A 100 2.99 1.01 3.31
N SER A 101 3.47 0.93 2.07
CA SER A 101 4.02 -0.31 1.52
C SER A 101 5.53 -0.46 1.75
N GLY A 102 6.23 0.58 2.16
CA GLY A 102 7.66 0.57 2.41
C GLY A 102 8.50 0.28 1.17
N GLN A 103 9.62 0.98 1.03
CA GLN A 103 10.53 0.81 -0.10
C GLN A 103 11.05 -0.63 -0.21
N GLY A 104 10.97 -1.20 -1.40
CA GLY A 104 11.43 -2.55 -1.70
C GLY A 104 10.36 -3.64 -1.58
N GLN A 105 9.21 -3.38 -0.94
CA GLN A 105 8.14 -4.39 -0.82
C GLN A 105 7.54 -4.73 -2.17
N THR A 106 7.22 -3.73 -2.99
CA THR A 106 6.68 -3.94 -4.34
C THR A 106 7.72 -4.59 -5.25
N ARG A 107 8.99 -4.15 -5.15
CA ARG A 107 10.12 -4.73 -5.87
C ARG A 107 10.35 -6.21 -5.55
N ALA A 108 10.02 -6.65 -4.33
CA ALA A 108 10.18 -8.05 -3.91
C ALA A 108 9.42 -9.04 -4.81
N ALA A 109 8.36 -8.60 -5.51
CA ALA A 109 7.63 -9.42 -6.49
C ALA A 109 8.55 -10.02 -7.57
N HIS A 110 9.62 -9.31 -7.95
CA HIS A 110 10.59 -9.80 -8.97
C HIS A 110 11.32 -11.07 -8.54
N ALA A 111 11.63 -11.21 -7.26
CA ALA A 111 12.27 -12.41 -6.71
C ALA A 111 11.29 -13.58 -6.65
N LEU A 112 10.02 -13.32 -6.35
CA LEU A 112 8.96 -14.34 -6.27
C LEU A 112 8.57 -14.84 -7.66
N CYS A 113 8.45 -13.93 -8.64
CA CYS A 113 8.04 -14.23 -10.02
C CYS A 113 9.24 -14.64 -10.90
N SER A 114 10.10 -15.51 -10.40
CA SER A 114 11.36 -15.91 -11.06
C SER A 114 11.16 -16.67 -12.39
N GLY A 115 9.96 -17.11 -12.71
CA GLY A 115 9.61 -17.72 -13.99
C GLY A 115 9.50 -16.73 -15.16
N ILE A 116 9.40 -15.43 -14.87
CA ILE A 116 9.34 -14.36 -15.89
C ILE A 116 10.77 -14.06 -16.35
N ALA A 117 10.97 -13.97 -17.67
CA ALA A 117 12.28 -13.65 -18.24
C ALA A 117 12.77 -12.25 -17.80
N ASP A 118 14.08 -12.08 -17.63
CA ASP A 118 14.68 -10.82 -17.16
C ASP A 118 14.33 -9.62 -18.05
N GLY A 119 14.26 -9.82 -19.37
CA GLY A 119 13.88 -8.79 -20.33
C GLY A 119 12.39 -8.37 -20.27
N GLU A 120 11.56 -9.14 -19.57
CA GLU A 120 10.14 -8.88 -19.35
C GLU A 120 9.85 -8.31 -17.96
N ARG A 121 10.89 -7.92 -17.20
CA ARG A 121 10.75 -7.38 -15.85
C ARG A 121 11.32 -5.97 -15.76
N ALA A 122 10.56 -5.04 -15.23
CA ALA A 122 11.00 -3.68 -14.96
C ALA A 122 10.53 -3.21 -13.58
N HIS A 123 11.36 -2.39 -12.93
CA HIS A 123 11.05 -1.76 -11.66
C HIS A 123 11.37 -0.28 -11.72
N MET A 124 10.51 0.55 -11.13
CA MET A 124 10.69 1.99 -11.05
C MET A 124 10.41 2.46 -9.62
N THR A 125 11.34 3.22 -9.06
CA THR A 125 11.12 3.99 -7.83
C THR A 125 10.90 5.44 -8.21
N VAL A 126 9.78 6.02 -7.80
CA VAL A 126 9.43 7.43 -8.07
C VAL A 126 10.02 8.29 -6.97
N ALA A 127 11.01 9.11 -7.31
CA ALA A 127 11.71 9.96 -6.35
C ALA A 127 10.78 11.01 -5.73
N GLY A 128 10.87 11.18 -4.41
CA GLY A 128 10.09 12.16 -3.66
C GLY A 128 8.58 11.85 -3.54
N ALA A 129 8.11 10.75 -4.13
CA ALA A 129 6.70 10.36 -4.06
C ALA A 129 6.41 9.48 -2.84
N GLY A 130 5.29 9.73 -2.17
CA GLY A 130 4.68 8.80 -1.21
C GLY A 130 3.79 7.78 -1.92
N HIS A 131 3.02 7.01 -1.16
CA HIS A 131 2.16 5.95 -1.68
C HIS A 131 1.24 6.45 -2.81
N TYR A 132 0.44 7.45 -2.54
CA TYR A 132 -0.50 8.02 -3.53
C TYR A 132 0.19 8.78 -4.67
N GLY A 133 1.34 9.41 -4.41
CA GLY A 133 2.09 10.14 -5.44
C GLY A 133 2.70 9.22 -6.49
N ALA A 134 3.07 8.01 -6.14
CA ALA A 134 3.59 7.02 -7.08
C ALA A 134 2.52 6.56 -8.08
N GLU A 135 1.26 6.51 -7.66
CA GLU A 135 0.12 6.12 -8.51
C GLU A 135 -0.38 7.27 -9.39
N ALA A 136 -0.32 8.50 -8.90
CA ALA A 136 -0.82 9.68 -9.59
C ALA A 136 0.09 10.20 -10.72
N GLY A 137 1.30 9.67 -10.87
CA GLY A 137 2.22 10.06 -11.95
C GLY A 137 2.76 11.50 -11.82
N VAL A 138 2.87 12.01 -10.58
CA VAL A 138 3.39 13.36 -10.28
C VAL A 138 4.86 13.28 -9.92
#